data_d158bbb8386571b3899860fba15cb0e2
#
_entry.id   d158bbb8386571b3899860fba15cb0e2
#
_cell.length_a   1.000
_cell.length_b   1.000
_cell.length_c   1.000
_cell.angle_alpha   90.00
_cell.angle_beta   90.00
_cell.angle_gamma   90.00
#
_symmetry.space_group_name_H-M   'P 1'
#
loop_
_entity.id
_entity.type
_entity.pdbx_description
1 polymer ?
#
loop_
_entity_poly.entity_id
_entity_poly.type
_entity_poly.pdbx_seq_one_letter_code
_entity_poly.pdbx_strand_id
1 'polypeptide(L)'
;YTISPLQTVIFICILRVAVWLMLKLFTLLVAILRFINGDETAVSRYFFRSRERKGYQAFSEGMLALASGEGGLAMSKASKAERYLKKPALTNLLAAQAAEMSGDRQKASEIYKTLITDQQTRFVGIRGILKQRLEDGETGVALKLAEKAFLIKPKHEETQDILLSLQARSQDWRGARKTLNAKLKHGSLPRDVHKRRDAVLALSQARGILDDGQTIEAREAAIESNRLSPDLVPAAVMAARSYIEQDKHKYALRVIKKAWGSQPHPDLAAVFCEITPDETPLERLKRFEALSKLAPEHRETKLALAELHLVAEDFPGARRALGTLLDQEPDAHILTIMAAIERGEGGEDHAVRAWLAKALSAQRGPQWVCENCQTAQSEWDPVCPTCEAFDTMSWKEPPATTFSSSTHLEMLPLLVGKRANGEVSRPVDYIERDAKEEIDEKDPSPADQKI
;
A
#
# COMPACT_ATOMS: atom_id res chain seq x y z
N TYR A 1 55.34 -89.31 28.31
CA TYR A 1 55.40 -87.84 28.37
C TYR A 1 54.32 -87.35 29.33
N THR A 2 54.70 -87.04 30.58
CA THR A 2 53.79 -86.39 31.53
C THR A 2 53.81 -84.88 31.31
N ILE A 3 52.75 -84.35 30.73
CA ILE A 3 52.63 -82.90 30.51
C ILE A 3 52.37 -82.26 31.88
N SER A 4 53.20 -81.27 32.28
CA SER A 4 53.03 -80.51 33.52
C SER A 4 51.73 -79.72 33.46
N PRO A 5 50.94 -79.62 34.57
CA PRO A 5 49.67 -78.87 34.58
C PRO A 5 49.84 -77.40 34.13
N LEU A 6 51.04 -76.84 34.37
CA LEU A 6 51.34 -75.44 33.90
C LEU A 6 51.41 -75.33 32.36
N GLN A 7 52.00 -76.38 31.68
CA GLN A 7 52.08 -76.42 30.20
C GLN A 7 50.71 -76.57 29.56
N THR A 8 49.82 -77.31 30.20
CA THR A 8 48.41 -77.44 29.72
C THR A 8 47.66 -76.13 29.80
N VAL A 9 47.83 -75.37 30.87
CA VAL A 9 47.20 -74.01 31.02
C VAL A 9 47.75 -73.03 29.98
N ILE A 10 49.05 -73.02 29.77
CA ILE A 10 49.71 -72.20 28.74
C ILE A 10 49.19 -72.53 27.35
N PHE A 11 49.10 -73.85 27.03
CA PHE A 11 48.58 -74.32 25.74
C PHE A 11 47.14 -73.92 25.51
N ILE A 12 46.28 -74.02 26.53
CA ILE A 12 44.86 -73.55 26.46
C ILE A 12 44.74 -72.00 26.25
N CYS A 13 45.61 -71.23 26.94
CA CYS A 13 45.66 -69.79 26.74
C CYS A 13 46.12 -69.42 25.32
N ILE A 14 47.14 -70.07 24.78
CA ILE A 14 47.61 -69.86 23.40
C ILE A 14 46.51 -70.25 22.40
N LEU A 15 45.84 -71.40 22.62
CA LEU A 15 44.73 -71.83 21.76
C LEU A 15 43.58 -70.86 21.79
N ARG A 16 43.16 -70.28 22.96
CA ARG A 16 42.19 -69.28 23.08
C ARG A 16 42.56 -68.00 22.32
N VAL A 17 43.79 -67.53 22.46
CA VAL A 17 44.27 -66.34 21.74
C VAL A 17 44.31 -66.60 20.23
N ALA A 18 44.74 -67.81 19.79
CA ALA A 18 44.75 -68.16 18.37
C ALA A 18 43.32 -68.18 17.76
N VAL A 19 42.39 -68.85 18.47
CA VAL A 19 40.98 -68.87 18.05
C VAL A 19 40.35 -67.40 18.00
N TRP A 20 40.67 -66.60 19.01
CA TRP A 20 40.21 -65.21 19.05
C TRP A 20 40.78 -64.36 17.87
N LEU A 21 42.06 -64.57 17.56
CA LEU A 21 42.72 -63.88 16.44
C LEU A 21 42.19 -64.39 15.11
N MET A 22 41.91 -65.65 14.95
CA MET A 22 41.30 -66.26 13.75
C MET A 22 39.86 -65.68 13.52
N LEU A 23 39.05 -65.55 14.57
CA LEU A 23 37.74 -64.96 14.49
C LEU A 23 37.81 -63.47 14.12
N LYS A 24 38.74 -62.71 14.64
CA LYS A 24 39.00 -61.31 14.27
C LYS A 24 39.46 -61.22 12.82
N LEU A 25 40.34 -62.09 12.35
CA LEU A 25 40.78 -62.09 10.95
C LEU A 25 39.61 -62.44 10.01
N PHE A 26 38.78 -63.41 10.38
CA PHE A 26 37.60 -63.78 9.63
C PHE A 26 36.59 -62.62 9.56
N THR A 27 36.30 -61.92 10.67
CA THR A 27 35.46 -60.75 10.68
C THR A 27 36.01 -59.60 9.82
N LEU A 28 37.31 -59.41 9.79
CA LEU A 28 38.02 -58.48 8.95
C LEU A 28 37.86 -58.86 7.45
N LEU A 29 38.03 -60.10 7.10
CA LEU A 29 37.92 -60.65 5.76
C LEU A 29 36.45 -60.48 5.24
N VAL A 30 35.45 -60.80 6.06
CA VAL A 30 34.04 -60.54 5.76
C VAL A 30 33.76 -59.05 5.60
N ALA A 31 34.35 -58.19 6.40
CA ALA A 31 34.22 -56.73 6.26
C ALA A 31 34.83 -56.21 4.94
N ILE A 32 35.99 -56.78 4.52
CA ILE A 32 36.63 -56.44 3.24
C ILE A 32 35.78 -56.93 2.05
N LEU A 33 35.26 -58.16 2.12
CA LEU A 33 34.38 -58.72 1.08
C LEU A 33 33.07 -57.92 0.96
N ARG A 34 32.47 -57.49 2.08
CA ARG A 34 31.31 -56.59 2.08
C ARG A 34 31.63 -55.21 1.49
N PHE A 35 32.84 -54.68 1.75
CA PHE A 35 33.31 -53.43 1.16
C PHE A 35 33.46 -53.55 -0.37
N ILE A 36 33.99 -54.68 -0.87
CA ILE A 36 34.13 -54.92 -2.31
C ILE A 36 32.75 -55.11 -2.99
N ASN A 37 31.78 -55.70 -2.29
CA ASN A 37 30.41 -55.89 -2.75
C ASN A 37 29.52 -54.62 -2.63
N GLY A 38 30.08 -53.43 -2.25
CA GLY A 38 29.37 -52.19 -2.14
C GLY A 38 28.54 -51.98 -0.86
N ASP A 39 28.62 -52.90 0.11
CA ASP A 39 27.98 -52.71 1.42
C ASP A 39 28.71 -51.60 2.22
N GLU A 40 27.96 -50.59 2.65
CA GLU A 40 28.51 -49.50 3.47
C GLU A 40 29.17 -49.99 4.75
N THR A 41 30.47 -49.83 4.85
CA THR A 41 31.21 -50.19 6.06
C THR A 41 30.87 -49.24 7.24
N ALA A 42 31.03 -49.74 8.48
CA ALA A 42 30.84 -48.92 9.68
C ALA A 42 31.73 -47.66 9.69
N VAL A 43 32.88 -47.72 9.03
CA VAL A 43 33.83 -46.61 8.86
C VAL A 43 33.24 -45.55 7.88
N SER A 44 32.72 -45.98 6.74
CA SER A 44 32.09 -45.05 5.78
C SER A 44 30.86 -44.39 6.39
N ARG A 45 30.03 -45.13 7.13
CA ARG A 45 28.88 -44.57 7.88
C ARG A 45 29.31 -43.57 8.97
N TYR A 46 30.41 -43.80 9.68
CA TYR A 46 30.95 -42.87 10.66
C TYR A 46 31.41 -41.57 10.00
N PHE A 47 32.20 -41.66 8.92
CA PHE A 47 32.63 -40.46 8.17
C PHE A 47 31.46 -39.72 7.53
N PHE A 48 30.46 -40.43 6.99
CA PHE A 48 29.26 -39.82 6.45
C PHE A 48 28.47 -39.05 7.52
N ARG A 49 28.22 -39.69 8.69
CA ARG A 49 27.53 -39.01 9.82
C ARG A 49 28.32 -37.82 10.36
N SER A 50 29.63 -37.93 10.46
CA SER A 50 30.50 -36.84 10.92
C SER A 50 30.47 -35.69 9.94
N ARG A 51 30.48 -35.97 8.64
CA ARG A 51 30.39 -35.00 7.57
C ARG A 51 29.03 -34.30 7.57
N GLU A 52 27.95 -35.06 7.67
CA GLU A 52 26.60 -34.55 7.75
C GLU A 52 26.38 -33.64 8.99
N ARG A 53 26.89 -34.05 10.16
CA ARG A 53 26.83 -33.23 11.38
C ARG A 53 27.55 -31.89 11.20
N LYS A 54 28.75 -31.88 10.63
CA LYS A 54 29.50 -30.65 10.32
C LYS A 54 28.75 -29.76 9.33
N GLY A 55 28.04 -30.35 8.37
CA GLY A 55 27.23 -29.65 7.41
C GLY A 55 26.01 -28.98 8.04
N TYR A 56 25.25 -29.69 8.87
CA TYR A 56 24.12 -29.11 9.60
C TYR A 56 24.56 -28.05 10.61
N GLN A 57 25.71 -28.25 11.26
CA GLN A 57 26.28 -27.24 12.15
C GLN A 57 26.59 -25.94 11.36
N ALA A 58 27.26 -26.05 10.22
CA ALA A 58 27.55 -24.90 9.36
C ALA A 58 26.26 -24.23 8.85
N PHE A 59 25.24 -25.01 8.50
CA PHE A 59 23.94 -24.51 8.10
C PHE A 59 23.27 -23.72 9.25
N SER A 60 23.25 -24.28 10.47
CA SER A 60 22.70 -23.64 11.66
C SER A 60 23.43 -22.32 11.99
N GLU A 61 24.78 -22.35 11.95
CA GLU A 61 25.59 -21.15 12.15
C GLU A 61 25.32 -20.09 11.07
N GLY A 62 25.09 -20.50 9.81
CA GLY A 62 24.73 -19.62 8.72
C GLY A 62 23.35 -18.99 8.90
N MET A 63 22.37 -19.75 9.40
CA MET A 63 21.05 -19.23 9.74
C MET A 63 21.09 -18.21 10.87
N LEU A 64 21.92 -18.47 11.90
CA LEU A 64 22.14 -17.51 13.00
C LEU A 64 22.79 -16.22 12.50
N ALA A 65 23.84 -16.34 11.67
CA ALA A 65 24.49 -15.19 11.06
C ALA A 65 23.51 -14.37 10.19
N LEU A 66 22.61 -15.04 9.47
CA LEU A 66 21.56 -14.40 8.68
C LEU A 66 20.59 -13.61 9.59
N ALA A 67 20.15 -14.22 10.70
CA ALA A 67 19.27 -13.58 11.66
C ALA A 67 19.95 -12.39 12.38
N SER A 68 21.28 -12.42 12.53
CA SER A 68 22.08 -11.34 13.11
C SER A 68 22.46 -10.24 12.11
N GLY A 69 22.06 -10.35 10.84
CA GLY A 69 22.40 -9.35 9.82
C GLY A 69 23.81 -9.49 9.22
N GLU A 70 24.53 -10.58 9.54
CA GLU A 70 25.91 -10.83 9.12
C GLU A 70 25.96 -11.57 7.77
N GLY A 71 25.57 -10.90 6.66
CA GLY A 71 25.45 -11.51 5.33
C GLY A 71 26.73 -12.19 4.83
N GLY A 72 27.90 -11.58 5.04
CA GLY A 72 29.19 -12.16 4.64
C GLY A 72 29.54 -13.45 5.40
N LEU A 73 29.28 -13.50 6.71
CA LEU A 73 29.45 -14.71 7.54
C LEU A 73 28.45 -15.78 7.11
N ALA A 74 27.18 -15.41 6.91
CA ALA A 74 26.14 -16.31 6.44
C ALA A 74 26.51 -16.97 5.10
N MET A 75 27.07 -16.21 4.15
CA MET A 75 27.55 -16.70 2.86
C MET A 75 28.71 -17.71 3.01
N SER A 76 29.70 -17.41 3.87
CA SER A 76 30.82 -18.31 4.17
C SER A 76 30.31 -19.64 4.76
N LYS A 77 29.34 -19.57 5.69
CA LYS A 77 28.74 -20.76 6.32
C LYS A 77 27.85 -21.53 5.34
N ALA A 78 27.13 -20.86 4.44
CA ALA A 78 26.37 -21.50 3.38
C ALA A 78 27.27 -22.31 2.44
N SER A 79 28.38 -21.75 1.99
CA SER A 79 29.39 -22.48 1.17
C SER A 79 30.00 -23.65 1.90
N LYS A 80 30.24 -23.53 3.22
CA LYS A 80 30.70 -24.63 4.03
C LYS A 80 29.65 -25.73 4.17
N ALA A 81 28.37 -25.35 4.39
CA ALA A 81 27.27 -26.29 4.48
C ALA A 81 27.07 -27.06 3.15
N GLU A 82 27.17 -26.39 2.01
CA GLU A 82 27.05 -26.98 0.67
C GLU A 82 28.08 -28.11 0.45
N ARG A 83 29.35 -27.88 0.82
CA ARG A 83 30.43 -28.91 0.70
C ARG A 83 30.13 -30.19 1.48
N TYR A 84 29.41 -30.06 2.60
CA TYR A 84 29.21 -31.19 3.53
C TYR A 84 27.84 -31.85 3.38
N LEU A 85 26.74 -31.09 3.17
CA LEU A 85 25.38 -31.63 3.20
C LEU A 85 24.95 -32.29 1.88
N LYS A 86 25.46 -31.86 0.73
CA LYS A 86 25.00 -32.29 -0.60
C LYS A 86 23.45 -32.16 -0.76
N LYS A 87 22.85 -31.16 -0.09
CA LYS A 87 21.42 -30.85 -0.14
C LYS A 87 21.25 -29.45 -0.73
N PRO A 88 21.30 -29.29 -2.08
CA PRO A 88 21.33 -27.99 -2.74
C PRO A 88 20.08 -27.15 -2.45
N ALA A 89 18.93 -27.79 -2.22
CA ALA A 89 17.70 -27.07 -1.89
C ALA A 89 17.83 -26.20 -0.62
N LEU A 90 18.48 -26.72 0.43
CA LEU A 90 18.67 -26.00 1.69
C LEU A 90 19.83 -25.00 1.61
N THR A 91 20.96 -25.42 1.05
CA THR A 91 22.17 -24.60 1.02
C THR A 91 22.04 -23.43 0.06
N ASN A 92 21.39 -23.62 -1.10
CA ASN A 92 21.12 -22.54 -2.04
C ASN A 92 20.12 -21.53 -1.47
N LEU A 93 19.12 -21.97 -0.69
CA LEU A 93 18.22 -21.04 -0.01
C LEU A 93 18.98 -20.11 0.94
N LEU A 94 19.83 -20.68 1.79
CA LEU A 94 20.68 -19.92 2.72
C LEU A 94 21.62 -18.98 1.96
N ALA A 95 22.27 -19.48 0.90
CA ALA A 95 23.20 -18.71 0.08
C ALA A 95 22.51 -17.55 -0.65
N ALA A 96 21.29 -17.76 -1.16
CA ALA A 96 20.52 -16.70 -1.83
C ALA A 96 20.17 -15.57 -0.85
N GLN A 97 19.68 -15.93 0.34
CA GLN A 97 19.35 -14.93 1.37
C GLN A 97 20.60 -14.21 1.90
N ALA A 98 21.71 -14.91 2.04
CA ALA A 98 22.98 -14.33 2.45
C ALA A 98 23.54 -13.36 1.38
N ALA A 99 23.42 -13.71 0.10
CA ALA A 99 23.82 -12.84 -1.01
C ALA A 99 22.94 -11.56 -1.06
N GLU A 100 21.63 -11.72 -0.89
CA GLU A 100 20.69 -10.59 -0.84
C GLU A 100 21.03 -9.64 0.32
N MET A 101 21.27 -10.20 1.52
CA MET A 101 21.67 -9.40 2.69
C MET A 101 23.02 -8.71 2.54
N SER A 102 23.95 -9.30 1.79
CA SER A 102 25.25 -8.71 1.49
C SER A 102 25.21 -7.68 0.37
N GLY A 103 24.04 -7.44 -0.25
CA GLY A 103 23.89 -6.55 -1.39
C GLY A 103 24.34 -7.11 -2.73
N ASP A 104 24.77 -8.38 -2.79
CA ASP A 104 25.19 -9.06 -4.03
C ASP A 104 23.95 -9.59 -4.79
N ARG A 105 23.21 -8.64 -5.42
CA ARG A 105 21.96 -8.91 -6.14
C ARG A 105 22.15 -9.87 -7.31
N GLN A 106 23.28 -9.77 -8.01
CA GLN A 106 23.57 -10.63 -9.16
C GLN A 106 23.70 -12.08 -8.73
N LYS A 107 24.51 -12.34 -7.71
CA LYS A 107 24.70 -13.68 -7.15
C LYS A 107 23.40 -14.24 -6.56
N ALA A 108 22.64 -13.42 -5.84
CA ALA A 108 21.33 -13.83 -5.34
C ALA A 108 20.41 -14.27 -6.49
N SER A 109 20.35 -13.49 -7.59
CA SER A 109 19.54 -13.79 -8.78
C SER A 109 19.95 -15.11 -9.43
N GLU A 110 21.25 -15.37 -9.58
CA GLU A 110 21.75 -16.63 -10.15
C GLU A 110 21.34 -17.84 -9.28
N ILE A 111 21.47 -17.72 -7.97
CA ILE A 111 21.06 -18.78 -7.05
C ILE A 111 19.54 -18.96 -7.08
N TYR A 112 18.74 -17.89 -7.09
CA TYR A 112 17.28 -18.00 -7.21
C TYR A 112 16.87 -18.69 -8.52
N LYS A 113 17.55 -18.44 -9.63
CA LYS A 113 17.32 -19.16 -10.90
C LYS A 113 17.57 -20.67 -10.76
N THR A 114 18.60 -21.07 -10.01
CA THR A 114 18.83 -22.50 -9.75
C THR A 114 17.73 -23.13 -8.87
N LEU A 115 17.21 -22.38 -7.89
CA LEU A 115 16.10 -22.81 -7.04
C LEU A 115 14.78 -23.01 -7.83
N ILE A 116 14.58 -22.30 -8.95
CA ILE A 116 13.38 -22.47 -9.79
C ILE A 116 13.37 -23.85 -10.48
N THR A 117 14.51 -24.45 -10.75
CA THR A 117 14.61 -25.73 -11.45
C THR A 117 14.08 -26.90 -10.61
N ASP A 118 14.22 -26.83 -9.29
CA ASP A 118 13.74 -27.84 -8.36
C ASP A 118 12.29 -27.55 -7.94
N GLN A 119 11.44 -28.59 -8.02
CA GLN A 119 10.01 -28.48 -7.69
C GLN A 119 9.76 -28.03 -6.22
N GLN A 120 10.61 -28.46 -5.27
CA GLN A 120 10.43 -28.14 -3.86
C GLN A 120 10.77 -26.67 -3.55
N THR A 121 11.74 -26.09 -4.25
CA THR A 121 12.25 -24.74 -4.01
C THR A 121 11.77 -23.72 -5.04
N ARG A 122 11.09 -24.16 -6.10
CA ARG A 122 10.61 -23.34 -7.22
C ARG A 122 9.87 -22.08 -6.76
N PHE A 123 8.96 -22.22 -5.81
CA PHE A 123 8.20 -21.10 -5.27
C PHE A 123 9.11 -20.03 -4.65
N VAL A 124 10.12 -20.47 -3.88
CA VAL A 124 11.05 -19.55 -3.20
C VAL A 124 11.94 -18.85 -4.23
N GLY A 125 12.42 -19.59 -5.24
CA GLY A 125 13.20 -19.00 -6.34
C GLY A 125 12.41 -17.93 -7.11
N ILE A 126 11.16 -18.23 -7.48
CA ILE A 126 10.30 -17.25 -8.16
C ILE A 126 10.06 -16.02 -7.28
N ARG A 127 9.77 -16.21 -5.99
CA ARG A 127 9.53 -15.10 -5.05
C ARG A 127 10.78 -14.22 -4.87
N GLY A 128 11.98 -14.81 -4.80
CA GLY A 128 13.22 -14.04 -4.71
C GLY A 128 13.45 -13.16 -5.94
N ILE A 129 13.27 -13.73 -7.16
CA ILE A 129 13.39 -12.94 -8.39
C ILE A 129 12.26 -11.90 -8.49
N LEU A 130 11.03 -12.24 -8.10
CA LEU A 130 9.90 -11.30 -8.07
C LEU A 130 10.22 -10.06 -7.24
N LYS A 131 10.77 -10.25 -6.04
CA LYS A 131 11.17 -9.14 -5.16
C LYS A 131 12.21 -8.25 -5.84
N GLN A 132 13.24 -8.83 -6.44
CA GLN A 132 14.27 -8.06 -7.16
C GLN A 132 13.68 -7.26 -8.33
N ARG A 133 12.75 -7.86 -9.11
CA ARG A 133 12.11 -7.17 -10.23
C ARG A 133 11.18 -6.04 -9.79
N LEU A 134 10.53 -6.18 -8.64
CA LEU A 134 9.75 -5.09 -8.04
C LEU A 134 10.65 -3.92 -7.63
N GLU A 135 11.80 -4.19 -7.01
CA GLU A 135 12.78 -3.16 -6.64
C GLU A 135 13.42 -2.49 -7.86
N ASP A 136 13.58 -3.22 -8.98
CA ASP A 136 14.07 -2.69 -10.25
C ASP A 136 13.01 -1.91 -11.04
N GLY A 137 11.75 -1.89 -10.57
CA GLY A 137 10.63 -1.24 -11.26
C GLY A 137 10.13 -1.98 -12.50
N GLU A 138 10.58 -3.23 -12.74
CA GLU A 138 10.18 -4.05 -13.88
C GLU A 138 8.79 -4.69 -13.67
N THR A 139 7.75 -3.86 -13.60
CA THR A 139 6.38 -4.26 -13.22
C THR A 139 5.80 -5.35 -14.12
N GLY A 140 6.05 -5.31 -15.43
CA GLY A 140 5.54 -6.31 -16.38
C GLY A 140 6.15 -7.71 -16.18
N VAL A 141 7.44 -7.79 -15.83
CA VAL A 141 8.10 -9.07 -15.51
C VAL A 141 7.64 -9.55 -14.13
N ALA A 142 7.54 -8.63 -13.17
CA ALA A 142 7.06 -8.91 -11.83
C ALA A 142 5.63 -9.49 -11.84
N LEU A 143 4.73 -8.95 -12.65
CA LEU A 143 3.36 -9.46 -12.81
C LEU A 143 3.36 -10.93 -13.24
N LYS A 144 4.10 -11.28 -14.30
CA LYS A 144 4.19 -12.67 -14.79
C LYS A 144 4.80 -13.62 -13.75
N LEU A 145 5.75 -13.16 -12.95
CA LEU A 145 6.35 -13.95 -11.86
C LEU A 145 5.35 -14.13 -10.71
N ALA A 146 4.61 -13.08 -10.34
CA ALA A 146 3.59 -13.14 -9.30
C ALA A 146 2.45 -14.10 -9.69
N GLU A 147 2.00 -14.10 -10.94
CA GLU A 147 1.03 -15.07 -11.47
C GLU A 147 1.55 -16.52 -11.35
N LYS A 148 2.80 -16.78 -11.74
CA LYS A 148 3.42 -18.10 -11.59
C LYS A 148 3.53 -18.51 -10.13
N ALA A 149 3.93 -17.61 -9.24
CA ALA A 149 4.01 -17.87 -7.81
C ALA A 149 2.63 -18.20 -7.22
N PHE A 150 1.61 -17.46 -7.61
CA PHE A 150 0.22 -17.67 -7.21
C PHE A 150 -0.31 -19.04 -7.67
N LEU A 151 0.00 -19.48 -8.88
CA LEU A 151 -0.40 -20.81 -9.38
C LEU A 151 0.22 -21.95 -8.56
N ILE A 152 1.46 -21.77 -8.04
CA ILE A 152 2.14 -22.79 -7.23
C ILE A 152 1.61 -22.80 -5.80
N LYS A 153 1.42 -21.62 -5.19
CA LYS A 153 0.93 -21.47 -3.81
C LYS A 153 -0.21 -20.44 -3.72
N PRO A 154 -1.44 -20.80 -4.11
CA PRO A 154 -2.58 -19.88 -4.13
C PRO A 154 -2.95 -19.30 -2.75
N LYS A 155 -2.55 -19.97 -1.65
CA LYS A 155 -2.85 -19.56 -0.27
C LYS A 155 -1.82 -18.58 0.32
N HIS A 156 -0.74 -18.28 -0.41
CA HIS A 156 0.33 -17.44 0.13
C HIS A 156 -0.09 -15.96 0.06
N GLU A 157 -0.36 -15.38 1.22
CA GLU A 157 -0.99 -14.07 1.37
C GLU A 157 -0.17 -12.94 0.74
N GLU A 158 1.13 -12.86 1.03
CA GLU A 158 2.03 -11.86 0.45
C GLU A 158 2.04 -11.91 -1.10
N THR A 159 2.01 -13.12 -1.68
CA THR A 159 1.95 -13.26 -3.14
C THR A 159 0.62 -12.78 -3.71
N GLN A 160 -0.48 -13.03 -2.98
CA GLN A 160 -1.81 -12.53 -3.38
C GLN A 160 -1.84 -10.99 -3.33
N ASP A 161 -1.25 -10.37 -2.31
CA ASP A 161 -1.22 -8.91 -2.19
C ASP A 161 -0.37 -8.25 -3.27
N ILE A 162 0.81 -8.81 -3.55
CA ILE A 162 1.68 -8.35 -4.64
C ILE A 162 0.97 -8.50 -5.99
N LEU A 163 0.36 -9.66 -6.24
CA LEU A 163 -0.35 -9.92 -7.50
C LEU A 163 -1.54 -8.96 -7.68
N LEU A 164 -2.35 -8.79 -6.64
CA LEU A 164 -3.50 -7.87 -6.67
C LEU A 164 -3.05 -6.43 -6.97
N SER A 165 -1.99 -5.95 -6.31
CA SER A 165 -1.43 -4.62 -6.54
C SER A 165 -0.92 -4.45 -7.97
N LEU A 166 -0.17 -5.42 -8.49
CA LEU A 166 0.35 -5.38 -9.86
C LEU A 166 -0.76 -5.43 -10.91
N GLN A 167 -1.80 -6.26 -10.69
CA GLN A 167 -2.97 -6.33 -11.57
C GLN A 167 -3.76 -5.02 -11.56
N ALA A 168 -3.95 -4.40 -10.39
CA ALA A 168 -4.60 -3.10 -10.29
C ALA A 168 -3.82 -2.00 -11.03
N ARG A 169 -2.49 -1.96 -10.89
CA ARG A 169 -1.62 -1.00 -11.62
C ARG A 169 -1.62 -1.21 -13.12
N SER A 170 -1.69 -2.46 -13.57
CA SER A 170 -1.77 -2.80 -15.00
C SER A 170 -3.18 -2.74 -15.58
N GLN A 171 -4.16 -2.31 -14.78
CA GLN A 171 -5.59 -2.23 -15.15
C GLN A 171 -6.21 -3.59 -15.56
N ASP A 172 -5.60 -4.71 -15.13
CA ASP A 172 -6.22 -6.02 -15.24
C ASP A 172 -7.27 -6.24 -14.13
N TRP A 173 -8.37 -5.51 -14.23
CA TRP A 173 -9.46 -5.55 -13.25
C TRP A 173 -10.08 -6.93 -13.09
N ARG A 174 -10.18 -7.68 -14.17
CA ARG A 174 -10.71 -9.06 -14.15
C ARG A 174 -9.78 -10.03 -13.41
N GLY A 175 -8.48 -9.95 -13.67
CA GLY A 175 -7.47 -10.70 -12.94
C GLY A 175 -7.45 -10.34 -11.46
N ALA A 176 -7.49 -9.05 -11.14
CA ALA A 176 -7.52 -8.54 -9.77
C ALA A 176 -8.74 -9.06 -8.99
N ARG A 177 -9.95 -9.07 -9.58
CA ARG A 177 -11.15 -9.66 -8.95
C ARG A 177 -11.01 -11.17 -8.69
N LYS A 178 -10.39 -11.93 -9.62
CA LYS A 178 -10.10 -13.36 -9.40
C LYS A 178 -9.13 -13.58 -8.23
N THR A 179 -8.07 -12.78 -8.17
CA THR A 179 -7.09 -12.83 -7.07
C THR A 179 -7.73 -12.45 -5.73
N LEU A 180 -8.57 -11.42 -5.70
CA LEU A 180 -9.31 -10.98 -4.52
C LEU A 180 -10.27 -12.08 -4.00
N ASN A 181 -11.00 -12.75 -4.91
CA ASN A 181 -11.87 -13.88 -4.57
C ASN A 181 -11.09 -15.09 -4.02
N ALA A 182 -9.90 -15.37 -4.58
CA ALA A 182 -9.02 -16.40 -4.06
C ALA A 182 -8.50 -16.03 -2.65
N LYS A 183 -8.21 -14.75 -2.40
CA LYS A 183 -7.80 -14.24 -1.09
C LYS A 183 -8.92 -14.43 -0.05
N LEU A 184 -10.16 -14.12 -0.39
CA LEU A 184 -11.31 -14.38 0.48
C LEU A 184 -11.47 -15.88 0.80
N LYS A 185 -11.32 -16.74 -0.22
CA LYS A 185 -11.49 -18.20 -0.07
C LYS A 185 -10.40 -18.85 0.78
N HIS A 186 -9.18 -18.35 0.73
CA HIS A 186 -8.00 -19.00 1.31
C HIS A 186 -7.29 -18.18 2.39
N GLY A 187 -7.60 -16.91 2.53
CA GLY A 187 -6.98 -15.99 3.46
C GLY A 187 -7.93 -15.56 4.58
N SER A 188 -7.46 -14.64 5.38
CA SER A 188 -8.18 -14.01 6.50
C SER A 188 -8.81 -12.67 6.12
N LEU A 189 -9.14 -12.45 4.84
CA LEU A 189 -9.72 -11.18 4.41
C LEU A 189 -11.16 -11.05 4.95
N PRO A 190 -11.49 -10.00 5.72
CA PRO A 190 -12.85 -9.72 6.18
C PRO A 190 -13.81 -9.53 5.00
N ARG A 191 -15.07 -9.95 5.17
CA ARG A 191 -16.07 -9.93 4.09
C ARG A 191 -16.47 -8.53 3.65
N ASP A 192 -16.47 -7.58 4.57
CA ASP A 192 -16.73 -6.16 4.31
C ASP A 192 -15.62 -5.53 3.48
N VAL A 193 -14.35 -5.76 3.84
CA VAL A 193 -13.18 -5.33 3.07
C VAL A 193 -13.18 -5.96 1.67
N HIS A 194 -13.51 -7.26 1.57
CA HIS A 194 -13.64 -7.91 0.27
C HIS A 194 -14.70 -7.22 -0.60
N LYS A 195 -15.91 -6.99 -0.06
CA LYS A 195 -17.00 -6.33 -0.79
C LYS A 195 -16.60 -4.93 -1.26
N ARG A 196 -15.95 -4.15 -0.39
CA ARG A 196 -15.47 -2.81 -0.72
C ARG A 196 -14.45 -2.86 -1.87
N ARG A 197 -13.42 -3.68 -1.77
CA ARG A 197 -12.39 -3.82 -2.81
C ARG A 197 -12.95 -4.38 -4.12
N ASP A 198 -13.88 -5.35 -4.05
CA ASP A 198 -14.55 -5.88 -5.23
C ASP A 198 -15.41 -4.81 -5.91
N ALA A 199 -16.08 -3.92 -5.14
CA ALA A 199 -16.79 -2.78 -5.67
C ALA A 199 -15.86 -1.79 -6.41
N VAL A 200 -14.70 -1.48 -5.82
CA VAL A 200 -13.69 -0.63 -6.46
C VAL A 200 -13.22 -1.22 -7.79
N LEU A 201 -12.91 -2.52 -7.81
CA LEU A 201 -12.49 -3.21 -9.05
C LEU A 201 -13.61 -3.29 -10.09
N ALA A 202 -14.87 -3.51 -9.68
CA ALA A 202 -16.03 -3.51 -10.57
C ALA A 202 -16.27 -2.11 -11.16
N LEU A 203 -16.11 -1.04 -10.37
CA LEU A 203 -16.21 0.34 -10.84
C LEU A 203 -15.13 0.67 -11.86
N SER A 204 -13.88 0.27 -11.58
CA SER A 204 -12.75 0.47 -12.49
C SER A 204 -12.94 -0.27 -13.81
N GLN A 205 -13.46 -1.50 -13.73
CA GLN A 205 -13.86 -2.25 -14.92
C GLN A 205 -14.96 -1.55 -15.70
N ALA A 206 -15.97 -0.99 -15.03
CA ALA A 206 -17.06 -0.25 -15.66
C ALA A 206 -16.55 0.99 -16.41
N ARG A 207 -15.62 1.74 -15.82
CA ARG A 207 -14.99 2.90 -16.47
C ARG A 207 -14.23 2.50 -17.73
N GLY A 208 -13.37 1.48 -17.68
CA GLY A 208 -12.66 1.00 -18.84
C GLY A 208 -13.57 0.48 -19.97
N ILE A 209 -14.66 -0.22 -19.62
CA ILE A 209 -15.67 -0.67 -20.60
C ILE A 209 -16.39 0.52 -21.24
N LEU A 210 -16.67 1.57 -20.49
CA LEU A 210 -17.30 2.79 -21.00
C LEU A 210 -16.38 3.52 -21.98
N ASP A 211 -15.08 3.61 -21.65
CA ASP A 211 -14.08 4.22 -22.53
C ASP A 211 -13.94 3.44 -23.86
N ASP A 212 -14.16 2.12 -23.85
CA ASP A 212 -14.24 1.26 -25.03
C ASP A 212 -15.57 1.37 -25.81
N GLY A 213 -16.51 2.20 -25.36
CA GLY A 213 -17.81 2.47 -26.02
C GLY A 213 -18.89 1.41 -25.77
N GLN A 214 -18.66 0.44 -24.86
CA GLN A 214 -19.65 -0.62 -24.52
C GLN A 214 -20.54 -0.16 -23.36
N THR A 215 -21.53 0.66 -23.65
CA THR A 215 -22.34 1.35 -22.63
C THR A 215 -23.23 0.44 -21.79
N ILE A 216 -23.72 -0.68 -22.33
CA ILE A 216 -24.63 -1.59 -21.62
C ILE A 216 -23.87 -2.36 -20.53
N GLU A 217 -22.75 -2.97 -20.88
CA GLU A 217 -21.89 -3.70 -19.95
C GLU A 217 -21.31 -2.79 -18.87
N ALA A 218 -20.95 -1.54 -19.24
CA ALA A 218 -20.48 -0.55 -18.30
C ALA A 218 -21.54 -0.18 -17.25
N ARG A 219 -22.80 -0.01 -17.67
CA ARG A 219 -23.95 0.26 -16.79
C ARG A 219 -24.19 -0.89 -15.80
N GLU A 220 -24.17 -2.12 -16.27
CA GLU A 220 -24.35 -3.31 -15.43
C GLU A 220 -23.23 -3.41 -14.39
N ALA A 221 -21.97 -3.21 -14.79
CA ALA A 221 -20.82 -3.22 -13.90
C ALA A 221 -20.87 -2.08 -12.86
N ALA A 222 -21.31 -0.88 -13.23
CA ALA A 222 -21.52 0.24 -12.31
C ALA A 222 -22.60 -0.05 -11.26
N ILE A 223 -23.72 -0.62 -11.68
CA ILE A 223 -24.81 -1.03 -10.79
C ILE A 223 -24.35 -2.15 -9.86
N GLU A 224 -23.59 -3.13 -10.37
CA GLU A 224 -22.99 -4.18 -9.54
C GLU A 224 -22.05 -3.60 -8.47
N SER A 225 -21.16 -2.67 -8.86
CA SER A 225 -20.26 -1.98 -7.94
C SER A 225 -21.01 -1.31 -6.81
N ASN A 226 -22.03 -0.52 -7.10
CA ASN A 226 -22.86 0.13 -6.08
C ASN A 226 -23.62 -0.87 -5.20
N ARG A 227 -24.00 -2.03 -5.72
CA ARG A 227 -24.63 -3.10 -4.93
C ARG A 227 -23.66 -3.70 -3.91
N LEU A 228 -22.39 -3.84 -4.27
CA LEU A 228 -21.34 -4.40 -3.42
C LEU A 228 -20.97 -3.44 -2.29
N SER A 229 -20.83 -2.14 -2.58
CA SER A 229 -20.50 -1.08 -1.61
C SER A 229 -21.33 0.19 -1.90
N PRO A 230 -22.50 0.29 -1.28
CA PRO A 230 -23.40 1.42 -1.51
C PRO A 230 -22.90 2.75 -0.94
N ASP A 231 -21.90 2.71 -0.07
CA ASP A 231 -21.16 3.81 0.54
C ASP A 231 -20.02 4.33 -0.35
N LEU A 232 -19.65 3.60 -1.40
CA LEU A 232 -18.65 4.04 -2.37
C LEU A 232 -19.24 5.12 -3.27
N VAL A 233 -18.99 6.39 -2.93
CA VAL A 233 -19.54 7.56 -3.64
C VAL A 233 -19.37 7.49 -5.17
N PRO A 234 -18.15 7.25 -5.73
CA PRO A 234 -17.98 7.17 -7.18
C PRO A 234 -18.80 6.05 -7.85
N ALA A 235 -19.03 4.93 -7.14
CA ALA A 235 -19.89 3.85 -7.65
C ALA A 235 -21.37 4.26 -7.63
N ALA A 236 -21.80 4.96 -6.59
CA ALA A 236 -23.17 5.46 -6.49
C ALA A 236 -23.44 6.53 -7.58
N VAL A 237 -22.49 7.42 -7.83
CA VAL A 237 -22.57 8.43 -8.90
C VAL A 237 -22.72 7.76 -10.28
N MET A 238 -21.84 6.82 -10.61
CA MET A 238 -21.88 6.13 -11.91
C MET A 238 -23.16 5.27 -12.08
N ALA A 239 -23.58 4.57 -11.02
CA ALA A 239 -24.82 3.80 -11.03
C ALA A 239 -26.05 4.70 -11.17
N ALA A 240 -26.10 5.86 -10.49
CA ALA A 240 -27.20 6.80 -10.61
C ALA A 240 -27.30 7.38 -12.03
N ARG A 241 -26.18 7.81 -12.64
CA ARG A 241 -26.13 8.24 -14.04
C ARG A 241 -26.59 7.14 -14.98
N SER A 242 -26.15 5.88 -14.76
CA SER A 242 -26.60 4.74 -15.54
C SER A 242 -28.12 4.51 -15.47
N TYR A 243 -28.76 4.81 -14.34
CA TYR A 243 -30.21 4.76 -14.20
C TYR A 243 -30.91 5.97 -14.85
N ILE A 244 -30.31 7.16 -14.78
CA ILE A 244 -30.84 8.38 -15.44
C ILE A 244 -30.86 8.17 -16.96
N GLU A 245 -29.77 7.66 -17.56
CA GLU A 245 -29.70 7.36 -18.99
C GLU A 245 -30.72 6.29 -19.45
N GLN A 246 -31.19 5.44 -18.53
CA GLN A 246 -32.23 4.45 -18.77
C GLN A 246 -33.64 4.99 -18.47
N ASP A 247 -33.79 6.29 -18.18
CA ASP A 247 -35.03 6.94 -17.76
C ASP A 247 -35.65 6.32 -16.47
N LYS A 248 -34.80 5.71 -15.64
CA LYS A 248 -35.18 5.03 -14.39
C LYS A 248 -34.94 5.92 -13.17
N HIS A 249 -35.47 7.13 -13.18
CA HIS A 249 -35.23 8.18 -12.16
C HIS A 249 -35.49 7.75 -10.71
N LYS A 250 -36.50 6.87 -10.47
CA LYS A 250 -36.79 6.32 -9.12
C LYS A 250 -35.65 5.49 -8.57
N TYR A 251 -34.95 4.73 -9.43
CA TYR A 251 -33.81 3.93 -9.00
C TYR A 251 -32.58 4.80 -8.77
N ALA A 252 -32.33 5.79 -9.63
CA ALA A 252 -31.28 6.79 -9.42
C ALA A 252 -31.43 7.49 -8.07
N LEU A 253 -32.63 8.00 -7.78
CA LEU A 253 -32.93 8.65 -6.49
C LEU A 253 -32.71 7.71 -5.28
N ARG A 254 -33.04 6.42 -5.40
CA ARG A 254 -32.81 5.45 -4.31
C ARG A 254 -31.33 5.24 -4.05
N VAL A 255 -30.51 5.12 -5.12
CA VAL A 255 -29.05 5.00 -5.01
C VAL A 255 -28.46 6.23 -4.32
N ILE A 256 -28.82 7.43 -4.79
CA ILE A 256 -28.32 8.69 -4.24
C ILE A 256 -28.71 8.83 -2.76
N LYS A 257 -29.97 8.58 -2.40
CA LYS A 257 -30.43 8.67 -1.00
C LYS A 257 -29.64 7.72 -0.08
N LYS A 258 -29.37 6.50 -0.55
CA LYS A 258 -28.63 5.52 0.25
C LYS A 258 -27.16 5.96 0.44
N ALA A 259 -26.50 6.43 -0.60
CA ALA A 259 -25.13 6.92 -0.53
C ALA A 259 -25.03 8.20 0.32
N TRP A 260 -25.98 9.14 0.15
CA TRP A 260 -26.06 10.38 0.92
C TRP A 260 -26.21 10.15 2.43
N GLY A 261 -27.02 9.16 2.81
CA GLY A 261 -27.18 8.78 4.22
C GLY A 261 -25.93 8.20 4.86
N SER A 262 -24.99 7.66 4.06
CA SER A 262 -23.72 7.15 4.52
C SER A 262 -22.62 8.20 4.48
N GLN A 263 -22.52 8.91 3.36
CA GLN A 263 -21.50 9.95 3.13
C GLN A 263 -22.03 10.99 2.15
N PRO A 264 -22.58 12.12 2.63
CA PRO A 264 -22.89 13.26 1.76
C PRO A 264 -21.65 13.72 1.00
N HIS A 265 -21.81 13.97 -0.31
CA HIS A 265 -20.72 14.34 -1.19
C HIS A 265 -21.19 15.27 -2.32
N PRO A 266 -20.40 16.25 -2.76
CA PRO A 266 -20.80 17.18 -3.81
C PRO A 266 -21.18 16.50 -5.13
N ASP A 267 -20.47 15.43 -5.53
CA ASP A 267 -20.81 14.68 -6.75
C ASP A 267 -22.20 14.03 -6.68
N LEU A 268 -22.65 13.60 -5.50
CA LEU A 268 -23.99 13.06 -5.31
C LEU A 268 -25.05 14.17 -5.45
N ALA A 269 -24.75 15.39 -4.97
CA ALA A 269 -25.62 16.54 -5.16
C ALA A 269 -25.71 16.94 -6.64
N ALA A 270 -24.60 16.90 -7.36
CA ALA A 270 -24.55 17.17 -8.79
C ALA A 270 -25.45 16.20 -9.58
N VAL A 271 -25.25 14.88 -9.35
CA VAL A 271 -26.06 13.84 -10.04
C VAL A 271 -27.52 13.89 -9.61
N PHE A 272 -27.84 14.32 -8.37
CA PHE A 272 -29.20 14.54 -7.96
C PHE A 272 -29.88 15.62 -8.81
N CYS A 273 -29.18 16.70 -9.18
CA CYS A 273 -29.68 17.73 -10.08
C CYS A 273 -29.89 17.20 -11.51
N GLU A 274 -29.05 16.24 -11.98
CA GLU A 274 -29.19 15.63 -13.31
C GLU A 274 -30.47 14.79 -13.48
N ILE A 275 -31.14 14.35 -12.39
CA ILE A 275 -32.37 13.55 -12.46
C ILE A 275 -33.49 14.32 -13.14
N THR A 276 -33.61 15.62 -12.93
CA THR A 276 -34.67 16.50 -13.48
C THR A 276 -34.01 17.82 -13.90
N PRO A 277 -33.41 17.87 -15.10
CA PRO A 277 -32.61 19.01 -15.51
C PRO A 277 -33.46 20.27 -15.73
N ASP A 278 -34.74 20.12 -16.15
CA ASP A 278 -35.65 21.21 -16.55
C ASP A 278 -36.44 21.79 -15.37
N GLU A 279 -36.19 21.38 -14.12
CA GLU A 279 -36.85 21.91 -12.94
C GLU A 279 -36.40 23.35 -12.61
N THR A 280 -37.28 24.15 -12.08
CA THR A 280 -36.92 25.49 -11.58
C THR A 280 -36.04 25.39 -10.33
N PRO A 281 -35.21 26.43 -10.03
CA PRO A 281 -34.39 26.43 -8.82
C PRO A 281 -35.17 26.20 -7.52
N LEU A 282 -36.38 26.74 -7.41
CA LEU A 282 -37.25 26.55 -6.24
C LEU A 282 -37.77 25.10 -6.13
N GLU A 283 -38.10 24.47 -7.24
CA GLU A 283 -38.54 23.07 -7.26
C GLU A 283 -37.38 22.17 -6.89
N ARG A 284 -36.18 22.45 -7.40
CA ARG A 284 -34.95 21.74 -7.06
C ARG A 284 -34.64 21.81 -5.57
N LEU A 285 -34.75 22.99 -4.98
CA LEU A 285 -34.56 23.22 -3.55
C LEU A 285 -35.54 22.38 -2.72
N LYS A 286 -36.86 22.44 -3.05
CA LYS A 286 -37.89 21.62 -2.38
C LYS A 286 -37.61 20.12 -2.49
N ARG A 287 -37.16 19.65 -3.66
CA ARG A 287 -36.84 18.27 -3.89
C ARG A 287 -35.62 17.85 -3.07
N PHE A 288 -34.61 18.74 -2.93
CA PHE A 288 -33.41 18.50 -2.15
C PHE A 288 -33.66 18.42 -0.64
N GLU A 289 -34.73 19.07 -0.11
CA GLU A 289 -35.10 18.92 1.31
C GLU A 289 -35.31 17.46 1.75
N ALA A 290 -35.77 16.59 0.83
CA ALA A 290 -35.93 15.17 1.12
C ALA A 290 -34.58 14.43 1.28
N LEU A 291 -33.52 14.97 0.67
CA LEU A 291 -32.16 14.46 0.77
C LEU A 291 -31.45 15.02 2.01
N SER A 292 -31.63 16.31 2.29
CA SER A 292 -31.01 17.00 3.43
C SER A 292 -31.46 16.43 4.79
N LYS A 293 -32.68 15.94 4.88
CA LYS A 293 -33.21 15.25 6.11
C LYS A 293 -32.46 13.99 6.49
N LEU A 294 -31.69 13.37 5.59
CA LEU A 294 -30.91 12.16 5.88
C LEU A 294 -29.64 12.45 6.66
N ALA A 295 -29.04 13.63 6.48
CA ALA A 295 -27.83 14.06 7.18
C ALA A 295 -27.83 15.59 7.35
N PRO A 296 -28.74 16.18 8.16
CA PRO A 296 -28.99 17.63 8.20
C PRO A 296 -27.78 18.43 8.73
N GLU A 297 -27.04 17.88 9.65
CA GLU A 297 -25.90 18.55 10.28
C GLU A 297 -24.58 18.36 9.52
N HIS A 298 -24.58 17.51 8.49
CA HIS A 298 -23.36 17.25 7.74
C HIS A 298 -22.96 18.48 6.93
N ARG A 299 -21.66 18.77 6.92
CA ARG A 299 -21.08 19.91 6.20
C ARG A 299 -21.53 20.01 4.75
N GLU A 300 -21.40 18.92 3.98
CA GLU A 300 -21.77 18.90 2.55
C GLU A 300 -23.26 19.12 2.32
N THR A 301 -24.11 18.72 3.27
CA THR A 301 -25.56 19.02 3.20
C THR A 301 -25.85 20.51 3.36
N LYS A 302 -25.17 21.15 4.32
CA LYS A 302 -25.31 22.61 4.54
C LYS A 302 -24.78 23.41 3.34
N LEU A 303 -23.64 22.99 2.77
CA LEU A 303 -23.06 23.61 1.57
C LEU A 303 -24.01 23.49 0.36
N ALA A 304 -24.45 22.24 0.07
CA ALA A 304 -25.38 22.02 -1.05
C ALA A 304 -26.68 22.79 -0.90
N LEU A 305 -27.25 22.91 0.31
CA LEU A 305 -28.40 23.74 0.58
C LEU A 305 -28.11 25.24 0.34
N ALA A 306 -26.95 25.71 0.81
CA ALA A 306 -26.56 27.13 0.61
C ALA A 306 -26.42 27.47 -0.88
N GLU A 307 -25.80 26.60 -1.66
CA GLU A 307 -25.65 26.73 -3.11
C GLU A 307 -27.03 26.72 -3.83
N LEU A 308 -27.93 25.82 -3.45
CA LEU A 308 -29.26 25.74 -4.03
C LEU A 308 -30.11 26.98 -3.70
N HIS A 309 -30.01 27.51 -2.46
CA HIS A 309 -30.63 28.79 -2.09
C HIS A 309 -30.07 29.96 -2.90
N LEU A 310 -28.71 29.98 -3.12
CA LEU A 310 -28.09 31.01 -3.98
C LEU A 310 -28.64 30.97 -5.40
N VAL A 311 -28.76 29.79 -6.01
CA VAL A 311 -29.28 29.60 -7.36
C VAL A 311 -30.78 30.00 -7.43
N ALA A 312 -31.50 29.85 -6.30
CA ALA A 312 -32.90 30.30 -6.16
C ALA A 312 -33.03 31.78 -5.78
N GLU A 313 -31.94 32.55 -5.70
CA GLU A 313 -31.86 33.94 -5.26
C GLU A 313 -32.41 34.16 -3.84
N ASP A 314 -32.49 33.12 -3.01
CA ASP A 314 -32.86 33.22 -1.60
C ASP A 314 -31.58 33.37 -0.74
N PHE A 315 -30.99 34.57 -0.79
CA PHE A 315 -29.74 34.87 -0.07
C PHE A 315 -29.84 34.71 1.45
N PRO A 316 -30.95 35.15 2.11
CA PRO A 316 -31.15 34.90 3.52
C PRO A 316 -31.25 33.41 3.85
N GLY A 317 -31.86 32.61 2.98
CA GLY A 317 -31.90 31.14 3.09
C GLY A 317 -30.51 30.52 3.00
N ALA A 318 -29.70 30.95 2.03
CA ALA A 318 -28.33 30.52 1.86
C ALA A 318 -27.45 30.78 3.12
N ARG A 319 -27.60 32.01 3.68
CA ARG A 319 -26.88 32.38 4.93
C ARG A 319 -27.29 31.51 6.11
N ARG A 320 -28.59 31.23 6.27
CA ARG A 320 -29.07 30.29 7.32
C ARG A 320 -28.57 28.87 7.11
N ALA A 321 -28.51 28.41 5.87
CA ALA A 321 -28.03 27.06 5.56
C ALA A 321 -26.55 26.86 5.93
N LEU A 322 -25.70 27.87 5.73
CA LEU A 322 -24.30 27.83 6.18
C LEU A 322 -24.19 27.71 7.71
N GLY A 323 -25.06 28.47 8.44
CA GLY A 323 -25.15 28.38 9.89
C GLY A 323 -23.79 28.42 10.62
N THR A 324 -23.55 27.43 11.43
CA THR A 324 -22.31 27.28 12.26
C THR A 324 -21.01 27.01 11.47
N LEU A 325 -21.09 26.72 10.15
CA LEU A 325 -19.88 26.50 9.34
C LEU A 325 -19.01 27.77 9.22
N LEU A 326 -19.59 28.95 9.39
CA LEU A 326 -18.84 30.20 9.38
C LEU A 326 -18.04 30.44 10.66
N ASP A 327 -18.50 29.87 11.79
CA ASP A 327 -17.88 30.02 13.10
C ASP A 327 -16.74 29.03 13.32
N GLN A 328 -16.69 27.95 12.52
CA GLN A 328 -15.69 26.90 12.55
C GLN A 328 -14.74 27.13 11.40
N GLU A 329 -13.54 27.59 11.61
CA GLU A 329 -12.47 27.77 10.59
C GLU A 329 -12.91 27.59 9.14
N PRO A 330 -13.63 28.55 8.53
CA PRO A 330 -14.28 28.37 7.24
C PRO A 330 -13.23 28.23 6.14
N ASP A 331 -13.38 27.22 5.29
CA ASP A 331 -12.52 27.02 4.15
C ASP A 331 -12.83 27.97 2.97
N ALA A 332 -12.02 27.87 1.92
CA ALA A 332 -12.13 28.73 0.75
C ALA A 332 -13.51 28.63 0.07
N HIS A 333 -14.16 27.45 0.08
CA HIS A 333 -15.47 27.25 -0.53
C HIS A 333 -16.58 27.95 0.24
N ILE A 334 -16.60 27.80 1.58
CA ILE A 334 -17.55 28.49 2.47
C ILE A 334 -17.43 30.02 2.32
N LEU A 335 -16.21 30.54 2.28
CA LEU A 335 -15.93 31.95 2.14
C LEU A 335 -16.34 32.48 0.76
N THR A 336 -16.23 31.68 -0.30
CA THR A 336 -16.68 32.02 -1.64
C THR A 336 -18.21 32.08 -1.71
N ILE A 337 -18.92 31.14 -1.07
CA ILE A 337 -20.37 31.17 -0.94
C ILE A 337 -20.81 32.44 -0.17
N MET A 338 -20.11 32.79 0.91
CA MET A 338 -20.39 34.05 1.64
C MET A 338 -20.20 35.31 0.79
N ALA A 339 -19.17 35.35 -0.04
CA ALA A 339 -18.97 36.46 -0.98
C ALA A 339 -20.12 36.57 -1.98
N ALA A 340 -20.66 35.43 -2.45
CA ALA A 340 -21.81 35.39 -3.35
C ALA A 340 -23.10 35.84 -2.65
N ILE A 341 -23.33 35.41 -1.40
CA ILE A 341 -24.47 35.87 -0.59
C ILE A 341 -24.41 37.39 -0.39
N GLU A 342 -23.27 37.92 0.05
CA GLU A 342 -23.08 39.35 0.29
C GLU A 342 -23.36 40.19 -0.96
N ARG A 343 -22.88 39.72 -2.12
CA ARG A 343 -23.18 40.39 -3.40
C ARG A 343 -24.65 40.34 -3.75
N GLY A 344 -25.32 39.19 -3.53
CA GLY A 344 -26.74 39.02 -3.84
C GLY A 344 -27.65 39.84 -2.93
N GLU A 345 -27.27 40.03 -1.66
CA GLU A 345 -27.99 40.92 -0.73
C GLU A 345 -27.75 42.42 -1.00
N GLY A 346 -26.94 42.76 -1.99
CA GLY A 346 -26.61 44.15 -2.33
C GLY A 346 -25.56 44.78 -1.41
N GLY A 347 -24.75 43.93 -0.75
CA GLY A 347 -23.64 44.36 0.12
C GLY A 347 -22.58 45.17 -0.64
N GLU A 348 -21.83 45.98 0.07
CA GLU A 348 -20.80 46.83 -0.51
C GLU A 348 -19.66 46.02 -1.15
N ASP A 349 -19.13 46.48 -2.28
CA ASP A 349 -18.08 45.83 -3.02
C ASP A 349 -16.82 45.55 -2.15
N HIS A 350 -16.56 46.36 -1.14
CA HIS A 350 -15.44 46.12 -0.24
C HIS A 350 -15.65 44.89 0.67
N ALA A 351 -16.90 44.62 1.11
CA ALA A 351 -17.24 43.45 1.91
C ALA A 351 -17.10 42.16 1.07
N VAL A 352 -17.59 42.16 -0.17
CA VAL A 352 -17.40 41.02 -1.10
C VAL A 352 -15.94 40.74 -1.34
N ARG A 353 -15.12 41.78 -1.60
CA ARG A 353 -13.66 41.61 -1.78
C ARG A 353 -12.97 41.10 -0.52
N ALA A 354 -13.41 41.53 0.67
CA ALA A 354 -12.84 41.04 1.93
C ALA A 354 -13.08 39.53 2.11
N TRP A 355 -14.28 39.02 1.78
CA TRP A 355 -14.58 37.59 1.80
C TRP A 355 -13.72 36.82 0.79
N LEU A 356 -13.58 37.31 -0.44
CA LEU A 356 -12.72 36.67 -1.45
C LEU A 356 -11.25 36.69 -1.08
N ALA A 357 -10.75 37.78 -0.51
CA ALA A 357 -9.38 37.87 -0.02
C ALA A 357 -9.10 36.85 1.11
N LYS A 358 -10.07 36.69 2.04
CA LYS A 358 -10.01 35.69 3.07
C LYS A 358 -10.02 34.26 2.49
N ALA A 359 -10.81 34.02 1.43
CA ALA A 359 -10.86 32.71 0.76
C ALA A 359 -9.53 32.32 0.12
N LEU A 360 -8.73 33.28 -0.39
CA LEU A 360 -7.41 33.01 -0.96
C LEU A 360 -6.39 32.48 0.07
N SER A 361 -6.52 32.88 1.33
CA SER A 361 -5.64 32.45 2.41
C SER A 361 -6.20 31.29 3.25
N ALA A 362 -7.45 30.91 3.02
CA ALA A 362 -8.12 29.84 3.74
C ALA A 362 -7.63 28.45 3.30
N GLN A 363 -7.81 27.47 4.17
CA GLN A 363 -7.56 26.07 3.83
C GLN A 363 -8.51 25.60 2.72
N ARG A 364 -8.08 24.60 2.00
CA ARG A 364 -8.96 23.92 1.03
C ARG A 364 -9.88 22.97 1.80
N GLY A 365 -11.14 22.92 1.38
CA GLY A 365 -12.10 21.96 1.92
C GLY A 365 -11.71 20.52 1.62
N PRO A 366 -12.57 19.55 2.00
CA PRO A 366 -12.35 18.14 1.75
C PRO A 366 -12.03 17.84 0.29
N GLN A 367 -11.11 16.89 0.08
CA GLN A 367 -10.65 16.41 -1.22
C GLN A 367 -10.44 14.89 -1.14
N TRP A 368 -10.22 14.26 -2.26
CA TRP A 368 -9.77 12.87 -2.28
C TRP A 368 -8.32 12.78 -1.82
N VAL A 369 -8.11 12.27 -0.61
CA VAL A 369 -6.78 12.15 0.01
C VAL A 369 -6.40 10.69 0.13
N CYS A 370 -5.20 10.35 -0.34
CA CYS A 370 -4.67 9.01 -0.18
C CYS A 370 -4.29 8.74 1.29
N GLU A 371 -4.80 7.68 1.90
CA GLU A 371 -4.48 7.33 3.30
C GLU A 371 -3.03 6.89 3.48
N ASN A 372 -2.39 6.38 2.42
CA ASN A 372 -1.02 5.90 2.48
C ASN A 372 0.02 7.04 2.38
N CYS A 373 -0.09 7.92 1.37
CA CYS A 373 0.91 8.99 1.14
C CYS A 373 0.41 10.40 1.48
N GLN A 374 -0.84 10.53 1.92
CA GLN A 374 -1.50 11.79 2.28
C GLN A 374 -1.56 12.83 1.15
N THR A 375 -1.32 12.44 -0.10
CA THR A 375 -1.43 13.33 -1.25
C THR A 375 -2.91 13.54 -1.60
N ALA A 376 -3.30 14.80 -1.79
CA ALA A 376 -4.63 15.19 -2.24
C ALA A 376 -4.74 15.09 -3.77
N GLN A 377 -5.90 14.63 -4.25
CA GLN A 377 -6.24 14.48 -5.66
C GLN A 377 -7.56 15.20 -5.95
N SER A 378 -7.72 15.72 -7.17
CA SER A 378 -8.97 16.35 -7.60
C SER A 378 -10.08 15.34 -7.85
N GLU A 379 -9.72 14.14 -8.28
CA GLU A 379 -10.64 13.08 -8.63
C GLU A 379 -10.32 11.79 -7.90
N TRP A 380 -11.31 10.94 -7.76
CA TRP A 380 -11.14 9.62 -7.18
C TRP A 380 -10.54 8.65 -8.20
N ASP A 381 -9.48 7.96 -7.79
CA ASP A 381 -8.87 6.87 -8.53
C ASP A 381 -8.79 5.58 -7.69
N PRO A 382 -8.94 4.39 -8.29
CA PRO A 382 -8.80 3.11 -7.59
C PRO A 382 -7.38 2.86 -7.10
N VAL A 383 -6.38 3.42 -7.78
CA VAL A 383 -4.96 3.33 -7.47
C VAL A 383 -4.42 4.74 -7.35
N CYS A 384 -3.81 5.05 -6.23
CA CYS A 384 -3.22 6.38 -6.03
C CYS A 384 -2.14 6.68 -7.07
N PRO A 385 -2.23 7.78 -7.86
CA PRO A 385 -1.25 8.08 -8.89
C PRO A 385 0.15 8.40 -8.33
N THR A 386 0.25 8.76 -7.05
CA THR A 386 1.54 9.14 -6.42
C THR A 386 2.27 7.94 -5.82
N CYS A 387 1.58 7.09 -5.04
CA CYS A 387 2.22 5.97 -4.33
C CYS A 387 1.75 4.60 -4.80
N GLU A 388 0.88 4.56 -5.83
CA GLU A 388 0.35 3.35 -6.45
C GLU A 388 -0.37 2.38 -5.49
N ALA A 389 -0.79 2.87 -4.33
CA ALA A 389 -1.57 2.09 -3.37
C ALA A 389 -3.01 1.93 -3.86
N PHE A 390 -3.54 0.69 -3.74
CA PHE A 390 -4.90 0.33 -4.19
C PHE A 390 -5.93 0.54 -3.07
N ASP A 391 -7.09 1.14 -3.41
CA ASP A 391 -8.25 1.40 -2.51
C ASP A 391 -7.85 2.20 -1.25
N THR A 392 -7.11 3.30 -1.44
CA THR A 392 -6.62 4.15 -0.34
C THR A 392 -7.16 5.58 -0.41
N MET A 393 -8.04 5.90 -1.36
CA MET A 393 -8.60 7.24 -1.50
C MET A 393 -9.81 7.42 -0.58
N SER A 394 -9.76 8.44 0.27
CA SER A 394 -10.83 8.85 1.18
C SER A 394 -11.15 10.33 1.01
N TRP A 395 -12.44 10.70 1.14
CA TRP A 395 -12.89 12.08 1.10
C TRP A 395 -12.70 12.72 2.48
N LYS A 396 -11.70 13.57 2.62
CA LYS A 396 -11.37 14.26 3.88
C LYS A 396 -10.58 15.53 3.64
N GLU A 397 -10.43 16.33 4.67
CA GLU A 397 -9.56 17.51 4.62
C GLU A 397 -8.10 17.07 4.41
N PRO A 398 -7.41 17.69 3.43
CA PRO A 398 -6.00 17.41 3.22
C PRO A 398 -5.19 17.89 4.41
N PRO A 399 -4.05 17.24 4.72
CA PRO A 399 -3.15 17.73 5.75
C PRO A 399 -2.72 19.16 5.43
N ALA A 400 -2.66 20.02 6.44
CA ALA A 400 -2.25 21.41 6.29
C ALA A 400 -0.86 21.47 5.63
N THR A 401 -0.83 21.82 4.37
CA THR A 401 0.42 22.13 3.68
C THR A 401 0.76 23.58 3.97
N THR A 402 1.87 23.83 4.65
CA THR A 402 2.42 25.18 4.90
C THR A 402 2.94 25.78 3.59
N PHE A 403 2.03 25.99 2.61
CA PHE A 403 2.33 26.86 1.46
C PHE A 403 2.01 28.30 1.86
N SER A 404 2.82 28.92 2.67
CA SER A 404 2.90 30.37 2.73
C SER A 404 3.62 30.86 1.47
N SER A 405 2.87 31.02 0.38
CA SER A 405 3.41 31.73 -0.77
C SER A 405 3.52 33.21 -0.38
N SER A 406 4.75 33.71 -0.23
CA SER A 406 5.02 35.13 0.04
C SER A 406 4.37 36.08 -1.00
N THR A 407 4.12 35.57 -2.20
CA THR A 407 3.42 36.31 -3.29
C THR A 407 1.94 36.52 -3.05
N HIS A 408 1.25 35.73 -2.21
CA HIS A 408 -0.17 35.95 -1.90
C HIS A 408 -0.42 37.23 -1.11
N LEU A 409 0.49 37.59 -0.18
CA LEU A 409 0.41 38.82 0.60
C LEU A 409 0.57 40.07 -0.27
N GLU A 410 1.38 39.99 -1.32
CA GLU A 410 1.61 41.10 -2.25
C GLU A 410 0.42 41.35 -3.18
N MET A 411 -0.43 40.33 -3.46
CA MET A 411 -1.62 40.47 -4.26
C MET A 411 -2.85 41.01 -3.48
N LEU A 412 -2.88 40.86 -2.14
CA LEU A 412 -3.98 41.33 -1.30
C LEU A 412 -4.35 42.79 -1.51
N PRO A 413 -3.45 43.78 -1.64
CA PRO A 413 -3.80 45.17 -1.89
C PRO A 413 -4.48 45.38 -3.24
N LEU A 414 -4.18 44.57 -4.24
CA LEU A 414 -4.82 44.65 -5.57
C LEU A 414 -6.26 44.12 -5.57
N LEU A 415 -6.54 43.12 -4.72
CA LEU A 415 -7.88 42.51 -4.59
C LEU A 415 -8.82 43.30 -3.68
N VAL A 416 -8.28 43.82 -2.56
CA VAL A 416 -9.08 44.55 -1.57
C VAL A 416 -9.30 46.01 -1.97
N GLY A 417 -8.50 46.55 -2.89
CA GLY A 417 -8.54 47.95 -3.29
C GLY A 417 -7.91 48.89 -2.25
N LYS A 418 -7.45 50.06 -2.68
CA LYS A 418 -6.95 51.10 -1.78
C LYS A 418 -8.06 51.61 -0.88
N ARG A 419 -7.86 51.64 0.45
CA ARG A 419 -8.73 52.40 1.34
C ARG A 419 -8.85 53.83 0.83
N ALA A 420 -10.09 54.37 0.80
CA ALA A 420 -10.40 55.70 0.28
C ALA A 420 -9.82 56.86 1.10
N ASN A 421 -9.09 56.60 2.19
CA ASN A 421 -8.39 57.62 3.00
C ASN A 421 -6.89 57.26 3.08
N GLY A 422 -6.09 58.15 2.47
CA GLY A 422 -4.67 57.99 2.39
C GLY A 422 -3.94 58.09 3.71
N GLU A 423 -3.67 56.98 4.29
CA GLU A 423 -2.56 56.80 5.21
C GLU A 423 -2.06 55.37 5.09
N VAL A 424 -0.99 55.20 4.28
CA VAL A 424 -0.22 53.97 4.19
C VAL A 424 0.71 53.96 5.42
N SER A 425 0.31 53.33 6.49
CA SER A 425 1.28 52.90 7.48
C SER A 425 2.06 51.71 6.88
N ARG A 426 3.30 51.93 6.52
CA ARG A 426 4.27 50.92 6.12
C ARG A 426 4.50 49.95 7.26
N PRO A 427 4.34 48.66 7.09
CA PRO A 427 4.89 47.70 8.02
C PRO A 427 6.34 47.39 7.59
N VAL A 428 7.23 48.25 7.90
CA VAL A 428 8.67 48.05 7.65
C VAL A 428 9.46 48.42 8.91
N ASP A 429 9.23 47.75 10.01
CA ASP A 429 10.10 47.87 11.19
C ASP A 429 10.28 46.58 11.98
N TYR A 430 9.87 45.41 11.44
CA TYR A 430 10.04 44.14 12.18
C TYR A 430 11.16 43.25 11.66
N ILE A 431 11.76 43.56 10.50
CA ILE A 431 12.81 42.72 9.88
C ILE A 431 14.23 43.29 10.15
N GLU A 432 14.37 44.57 10.55
CA GLU A 432 15.69 45.15 10.81
C GLU A 432 16.21 45.01 12.23
N ARG A 433 15.40 44.55 13.22
CA ARG A 433 15.89 44.36 14.58
C ARG A 433 16.57 42.99 14.80
N ASP A 434 16.08 41.96 14.17
CA ASP A 434 16.66 40.60 14.37
C ASP A 434 17.96 40.38 13.60
N ALA A 435 18.25 41.21 12.57
CA ALA A 435 19.49 41.11 11.82
C ALA A 435 20.68 41.87 12.43
N LYS A 436 20.44 42.76 13.40
CA LYS A 436 21.51 43.50 14.06
C LYS A 436 21.97 42.89 15.39
N GLU A 437 21.16 42.04 16.02
CA GLU A 437 21.58 41.35 17.25
C GLU A 437 22.39 40.06 16.99
N GLU A 438 22.37 39.48 15.79
CA GLU A 438 23.16 38.28 15.47
C GLU A 438 24.58 38.53 14.92
N ILE A 439 24.98 39.81 14.69
CA ILE A 439 26.29 40.13 14.11
C ILE A 439 27.31 40.55 15.22
N ASP A 440 26.86 40.86 16.43
CA ASP A 440 27.75 41.37 17.51
C ASP A 440 28.26 40.27 18.48
N GLU A 441 27.93 38.99 18.27
CA GLU A 441 28.32 37.93 19.22
C GLU A 441 29.30 36.87 18.64
N LYS A 442 30.05 37.18 17.58
CA LYS A 442 31.13 36.29 17.09
C LYS A 442 32.33 37.06 16.59
N ASP A 443 33.12 37.56 17.49
CA ASP A 443 34.54 37.88 17.25
C ASP A 443 35.40 37.28 18.38
N PRO A 444 36.05 36.12 18.15
CA PRO A 444 37.06 35.64 19.09
C PRO A 444 38.43 36.20 18.72
N SER A 445 38.94 37.04 19.61
CA SER A 445 40.31 37.50 19.69
C SER A 445 41.33 36.35 19.66
N PRO A 446 42.48 36.51 18.93
CA PRO A 446 43.51 35.50 18.87
C PRO A 446 44.61 35.73 19.93
N ALA A 447 44.80 34.80 20.81
CA ALA A 447 46.05 34.55 21.56
C ALA A 447 45.94 33.20 22.26
N ASP A 448 46.73 32.26 21.99
CA ASP A 448 48.05 31.86 22.34
C ASP A 448 48.39 30.47 21.79
N GLN A 449 49.34 30.46 20.91
CA GLN A 449 50.20 29.29 20.70
C GLN A 449 51.09 29.12 21.94
N LYS A 450 51.15 27.93 22.50
CA LYS A 450 52.36 27.22 22.96
C LYS A 450 52.01 26.00 23.81
N ILE A 451 52.44 24.94 23.40
CA ILE A 451 53.08 23.70 23.78
C ILE A 451 52.28 22.50 23.31
#